data_151652fdcf3aa0ac0fad6b2341e65c74
#
_entry.id   151652fdcf3aa0ac0fad6b2341e65c74
#
_cell.length_a   1.000
_cell.length_b   1.000
_cell.length_c   1.000
_cell.angle_alpha   90.00
_cell.angle_beta   90.00
_cell.angle_gamma   90.00
#
_symmetry.space_group_name_H-M   'P 1'
#
loop_
_entity.id
_entity.type
_entity.pdbx_description
1 polymer ?
#
loop_
_entity_poly.entity_id
_entity_poly.type
_entity_poly.pdbx_seq_one_letter_code
_entity_poly.pdbx_strand_id
1 'polypeptide(L)'
;MCRPLHAASLLDGVTDPEDGQLDISNWLIERKGFLPVPIVITEPAVGLGGGVALMFVRNANRDGAAQAGELRVPPDLFVVGGAATENGTKLAFAGAMTSFGEDRWRYRGGLGRTDIHLQFYGIGGSLGGGEHSIGYALDGWASNQQLLRRIGDSDNWLGVRWSYLDLDSKANLADKPNAGLRPVDSAQRASGLGAILEHDSRDSIFTPSRGWSGALEGTFYDPAWGSATRFQSYRGRVFAYWPATPDLVVAGRVDGRSARGETPFYMLPFIDLRGVRAARYQEENTAVVETELRYNVTPRWGAIAFIGAGRAWGASRASAMRSPSSARASAFAI
;
A
#
# COMPACT_ATOMS: atom_id res chain seq x y z
N MET A 1 3.73 -58.12 23.19
CA MET A 1 3.63 -56.71 23.62
C MET A 1 3.38 -55.86 22.41
N CYS A 2 2.12 -55.49 22.12
CA CYS A 2 1.78 -54.57 21.06
C CYS A 2 1.99 -53.14 21.55
N ARG A 3 2.87 -52.36 20.89
CA ARG A 3 2.94 -50.93 21.06
C ARG A 3 1.70 -50.30 20.38
N PRO A 4 0.96 -49.44 21.07
CA PRO A 4 -0.09 -48.67 20.41
C PRO A 4 0.57 -47.68 19.42
N LEU A 5 0.15 -47.75 18.14
CA LEU A 5 0.40 -46.71 17.16
C LEU A 5 -0.38 -45.48 17.63
N HIS A 6 0.32 -44.47 18.13
CA HIS A 6 -0.24 -43.16 18.30
C HIS A 6 -0.53 -42.62 16.90
N ALA A 7 -1.79 -42.54 16.55
CA ALA A 7 -2.24 -41.72 15.43
C ALA A 7 -1.82 -40.25 15.79
N ALA A 8 -0.83 -39.74 15.12
CA ALA A 8 -0.49 -38.31 15.24
C ALA A 8 -1.76 -37.54 14.91
N SER A 9 -2.29 -36.81 15.88
CA SER A 9 -3.44 -35.96 15.70
C SER A 9 -3.06 -34.91 14.65
N LEU A 10 -3.91 -34.70 13.68
CA LEU A 10 -3.74 -33.62 12.69
C LEU A 10 -3.62 -32.23 13.36
N LEU A 11 -3.90 -32.16 14.66
CA LEU A 11 -3.86 -30.96 15.50
C LEU A 11 -2.50 -30.77 16.21
N ASP A 12 -1.61 -31.80 16.29
CA ASP A 12 -0.34 -31.69 17.02
C ASP A 12 0.63 -30.66 16.44
N GLY A 13 0.44 -30.26 15.16
CA GLY A 13 1.26 -29.21 14.51
C GLY A 13 0.58 -27.82 14.45
N VAL A 14 -0.60 -27.69 15.02
CA VAL A 14 -1.40 -26.44 14.97
C VAL A 14 -1.91 -26.02 16.36
N THR A 15 -1.29 -26.55 17.41
CA THR A 15 -1.64 -26.25 18.80
C THR A 15 -0.42 -25.63 19.50
N ASP A 16 -0.61 -24.49 20.13
CA ASP A 16 0.40 -23.84 20.94
C ASP A 16 0.67 -24.66 22.22
N PRO A 17 1.92 -25.08 22.46
CA PRO A 17 2.25 -25.83 23.65
C PRO A 17 2.10 -25.05 24.97
N GLU A 18 2.05 -23.71 24.94
CA GLU A 18 1.95 -22.88 26.13
C GLU A 18 0.52 -22.78 26.67
N ASP A 19 -0.48 -22.73 25.81
CA ASP A 19 -1.88 -22.56 26.23
C ASP A 19 -2.86 -23.57 25.66
N GLY A 20 -2.40 -24.50 24.82
CA GLY A 20 -3.21 -25.56 24.22
C GLY A 20 -4.24 -25.10 23.19
N GLN A 21 -4.19 -23.85 22.78
CA GLN A 21 -5.10 -23.28 21.75
C GLN A 21 -4.52 -23.45 20.35
N LEU A 22 -5.40 -23.30 19.34
CA LEU A 22 -5.00 -23.36 17.93
C LEU A 22 -4.02 -22.22 17.62
N ASP A 23 -2.80 -22.60 17.21
CA ASP A 23 -1.78 -21.71 16.68
C ASP A 23 -1.20 -22.31 15.38
N ILE A 24 -1.51 -21.69 14.28
CA ILE A 24 -1.03 -22.10 12.96
C ILE A 24 0.31 -21.45 12.59
N SER A 25 0.89 -20.59 13.46
CA SER A 25 2.09 -19.82 13.15
C SER A 25 3.28 -20.71 12.84
N ASN A 26 3.57 -21.72 13.70
CA ASN A 26 4.64 -22.68 13.48
C ASN A 26 4.37 -23.53 12.23
N TRP A 27 3.13 -23.98 12.03
CA TRP A 27 2.74 -24.70 10.83
C TRP A 27 2.95 -23.90 9.55
N LEU A 28 2.70 -22.59 9.58
CA LEU A 28 2.94 -21.66 8.46
C LEU A 28 4.44 -21.45 8.19
N ILE A 29 5.24 -21.33 9.25
CA ILE A 29 6.69 -21.08 9.15
C ILE A 29 7.44 -22.33 8.67
N GLU A 30 7.05 -23.51 9.13
CA GLU A 30 7.71 -24.78 8.82
C GLU A 30 7.37 -25.33 7.42
N ARG A 31 6.23 -24.97 6.84
CA ARG A 31 5.83 -25.46 5.53
C ARG A 31 6.54 -24.73 4.41
N LYS A 32 7.37 -25.49 3.69
CA LYS A 32 7.85 -25.10 2.35
C LYS A 32 6.70 -25.22 1.37
N GLY A 33 6.02 -24.13 1.05
CA GLY A 33 4.91 -24.17 0.12
C GLY A 33 4.21 -22.83 -0.06
N PHE A 34 3.02 -22.83 -0.58
CA PHE A 34 2.20 -21.64 -0.72
C PHE A 34 1.16 -21.58 0.41
N LEU A 35 0.91 -20.37 0.85
CA LEU A 35 -0.13 -20.04 1.81
C LEU A 35 -1.27 -19.33 1.10
N PRO A 36 -2.49 -19.87 1.07
CA PRO A 36 -3.65 -19.14 0.60
C PRO A 36 -4.05 -18.09 1.65
N VAL A 37 -4.01 -16.83 1.24
CA VAL A 37 -4.41 -15.69 2.07
C VAL A 37 -5.72 -15.14 1.52
N PRO A 38 -6.83 -15.19 2.27
CA PRO A 38 -8.06 -14.56 1.85
C PRO A 38 -7.90 -13.04 1.83
N ILE A 39 -8.42 -12.39 0.78
CA ILE A 39 -8.48 -10.95 0.65
C ILE A 39 -9.91 -10.53 0.95
N VAL A 40 -10.11 -9.64 1.92
CA VAL A 40 -11.39 -9.00 2.20
C VAL A 40 -11.27 -7.53 1.84
N ILE A 41 -12.12 -7.05 0.94
CA ILE A 41 -12.14 -5.67 0.49
C ILE A 41 -13.35 -4.98 1.11
N THR A 42 -13.08 -3.95 1.92
CA THR A 42 -14.10 -3.12 2.58
C THR A 42 -13.94 -1.63 2.22
N GLU A 43 -13.13 -1.33 1.19
CA GLU A 43 -12.88 0.05 0.75
C GLU A 43 -14.12 0.64 0.09
N PRO A 44 -14.74 1.68 0.67
CA PRO A 44 -15.98 2.25 0.14
C PRO A 44 -15.87 2.84 -1.27
N ALA A 45 -14.66 3.08 -1.77
CA ALA A 45 -14.44 3.59 -3.11
C ALA A 45 -14.68 2.53 -4.20
N VAL A 46 -14.46 1.25 -3.86
CA VAL A 46 -14.63 0.11 -4.78
C VAL A 46 -15.72 -0.88 -4.32
N GLY A 47 -16.33 -0.64 -3.16
CA GLY A 47 -17.37 -1.49 -2.59
C GLY A 47 -16.84 -2.73 -1.87
N LEU A 48 -17.78 -3.56 -1.39
CA LEU A 48 -17.43 -4.81 -0.74
C LEU A 48 -16.92 -5.82 -1.76
N GLY A 49 -15.94 -6.61 -1.34
CA GLY A 49 -15.38 -7.60 -2.23
C GLY A 49 -14.48 -8.61 -1.53
N GLY A 50 -13.96 -9.51 -2.33
CA GLY A 50 -13.07 -10.53 -1.84
C GLY A 50 -12.18 -11.13 -2.93
N GLY A 51 -11.21 -11.89 -2.49
CA GLY A 51 -10.27 -12.56 -3.37
C GLY A 51 -9.39 -13.54 -2.62
N VAL A 52 -8.40 -14.05 -3.34
CA VAL A 52 -7.39 -14.96 -2.79
C VAL A 52 -6.03 -14.57 -3.32
N ALA A 53 -5.05 -14.53 -2.43
CA ALA A 53 -3.64 -14.48 -2.77
C ALA A 53 -2.96 -15.79 -2.37
N LEU A 54 -2.16 -16.34 -3.25
CA LEU A 54 -1.24 -17.44 -2.97
C LEU A 54 0.12 -16.83 -2.66
N MET A 55 0.56 -16.94 -1.41
CA MET A 55 1.82 -16.40 -0.95
C MET A 55 2.84 -17.54 -0.77
N PHE A 56 4.02 -17.36 -1.34
CA PHE A 56 5.16 -18.25 -1.18
C PHE A 56 6.22 -17.53 -0.35
N VAL A 57 6.58 -18.13 0.78
CA VAL A 57 7.60 -17.59 1.70
C VAL A 57 8.83 -18.49 1.62
N ARG A 58 9.98 -17.89 1.36
CA ARG A 58 11.28 -18.57 1.35
C ARG A 58 12.24 -17.86 2.27
N ASN A 59 13.21 -18.61 2.79
CA ASN A 59 14.29 -18.06 3.63
C ASN A 59 13.79 -17.28 4.86
N ALA A 60 12.63 -17.66 5.42
CA ALA A 60 12.11 -17.07 6.66
C ALA A 60 13.04 -17.34 7.87
N ASN A 61 13.83 -18.41 7.80
CA ASN A 61 14.77 -18.85 8.83
C ASN A 61 16.22 -18.72 8.30
N ARG A 62 16.68 -17.52 7.97
CA ARG A 62 18.11 -17.31 7.76
C ARG A 62 18.80 -17.30 9.13
N ASP A 63 19.46 -18.43 9.43
CA ASP A 63 20.48 -18.58 10.48
C ASP A 63 20.09 -18.13 11.91
N GLY A 64 19.06 -18.76 12.51
CA GLY A 64 18.78 -18.62 13.93
C GLY A 64 18.22 -17.26 14.39
N ALA A 65 18.11 -16.27 13.51
CA ALA A 65 17.58 -14.94 13.82
C ALA A 65 16.08 -14.97 14.19
N ALA A 66 15.34 -15.97 13.71
CA ALA A 66 13.92 -16.15 14.07
C ALA A 66 13.73 -16.52 15.55
N GLN A 67 14.74 -17.16 16.18
CA GLN A 67 14.71 -17.51 17.60
C GLN A 67 15.02 -16.31 18.52
N ALA A 68 15.63 -15.25 17.99
CA ALA A 68 15.98 -14.06 18.75
C ALA A 68 14.94 -12.93 18.65
N GLY A 69 13.83 -13.12 17.92
CA GLY A 69 12.81 -12.06 17.72
C GLY A 69 13.26 -10.90 16.83
N GLU A 70 14.47 -10.94 16.28
CA GLU A 70 15.04 -9.88 15.44
C GLU A 70 15.05 -10.29 13.95
N LEU A 71 13.90 -10.29 13.29
CA LEU A 71 13.82 -10.43 11.83
C LEU A 71 14.18 -9.11 11.14
N ARG A 72 15.47 -8.78 11.08
CA ARG A 72 15.98 -7.60 10.36
C ARG A 72 16.06 -7.82 8.85
N VAL A 73 16.26 -9.07 8.41
CA VAL A 73 16.33 -9.42 6.99
C VAL A 73 14.94 -9.86 6.53
N PRO A 74 14.33 -9.17 5.55
CA PRO A 74 13.04 -9.58 5.01
C PRO A 74 13.12 -11.00 4.43
N PRO A 75 12.12 -11.88 4.67
CA PRO A 75 12.03 -13.13 3.95
C PRO A 75 11.77 -12.88 2.46
N ASP A 76 12.12 -13.85 1.62
CA ASP A 76 11.73 -13.81 0.22
C ASP A 76 10.23 -14.13 0.14
N LEU A 77 9.47 -13.20 -0.42
CA LEU A 77 8.02 -13.31 -0.60
C LEU A 77 7.68 -13.28 -2.08
N PHE A 78 6.87 -14.23 -2.52
CA PHE A 78 6.27 -14.22 -3.86
C PHE A 78 4.77 -14.34 -3.68
N VAL A 79 4.02 -13.56 -4.43
CA VAL A 79 2.58 -13.55 -4.34
C VAL A 79 1.97 -13.55 -5.73
N VAL A 80 0.88 -14.30 -5.89
CA VAL A 80 0.00 -14.21 -7.04
C VAL A 80 -1.44 -14.25 -6.55
N GLY A 81 -2.31 -13.45 -7.10
CA GLY A 81 -3.68 -13.42 -6.61
C GLY A 81 -4.63 -12.67 -7.50
N GLY A 82 -5.89 -12.69 -7.07
CA GLY A 82 -6.96 -11.95 -7.71
C GLY A 82 -8.07 -11.61 -6.73
N ALA A 83 -8.80 -10.56 -7.04
CA ALA A 83 -9.92 -10.09 -6.24
C ALA A 83 -10.98 -9.45 -7.12
N ALA A 84 -12.22 -9.42 -6.63
CA ALA A 84 -13.33 -8.72 -7.27
C ALA A 84 -14.24 -8.09 -6.22
N THR A 85 -14.95 -7.04 -6.61
CA THR A 85 -15.89 -6.33 -5.74
C THR A 85 -17.26 -6.21 -6.38
N GLU A 86 -18.27 -5.88 -5.58
CA GLU A 86 -19.66 -5.75 -5.98
C GLU A 86 -19.91 -4.65 -7.03
N ASN A 87 -19.06 -3.60 -7.06
CA ASN A 87 -19.18 -2.54 -8.06
C ASN A 87 -18.59 -2.91 -9.43
N GLY A 88 -18.11 -4.15 -9.60
CA GLY A 88 -17.52 -4.65 -10.84
C GLY A 88 -16.00 -4.52 -10.93
N THR A 89 -15.33 -3.94 -9.94
CA THR A 89 -13.85 -3.89 -9.91
C THR A 89 -13.27 -5.30 -9.88
N LYS A 90 -12.24 -5.53 -10.70
CA LYS A 90 -11.49 -6.79 -10.79
C LYS A 90 -9.99 -6.50 -10.80
N LEU A 91 -9.25 -7.35 -10.14
CA LEU A 91 -7.79 -7.25 -10.05
C LEU A 91 -7.16 -8.64 -10.15
N ALA A 92 -6.14 -8.78 -10.97
CA ALA A 92 -5.21 -9.92 -10.95
C ALA A 92 -3.79 -9.37 -10.82
N PHE A 93 -2.99 -9.97 -9.96
CA PHE A 93 -1.66 -9.45 -9.66
C PHE A 93 -0.64 -10.55 -9.37
N ALA A 94 0.62 -10.21 -9.61
CA ALA A 94 1.76 -10.98 -9.16
C ALA A 94 2.83 -10.01 -8.60
N GLY A 95 3.55 -10.45 -7.58
CA GLY A 95 4.59 -9.65 -6.95
C GLY A 95 5.68 -10.49 -6.31
N ALA A 96 6.83 -9.87 -6.10
CA ALA A 96 7.96 -10.46 -5.43
C ALA A 96 8.67 -9.43 -4.55
N MET A 97 9.13 -9.88 -3.40
CA MET A 97 10.07 -9.18 -2.54
C MET A 97 11.15 -10.17 -2.17
N THR A 98 12.41 -9.84 -2.44
CA THR A 98 13.54 -10.72 -2.15
C THR A 98 14.75 -9.88 -1.77
N SER A 99 15.60 -10.44 -0.92
CA SER A 99 16.91 -9.88 -0.60
C SER A 99 18.02 -10.86 -0.94
N PHE A 100 19.13 -10.35 -1.44
CA PHE A 100 20.29 -11.15 -1.86
C PHE A 100 21.61 -10.45 -1.55
N GLY A 101 22.72 -11.23 -1.61
CA GLY A 101 24.03 -10.72 -1.28
C GLY A 101 24.14 -10.32 0.21
N GLU A 102 23.66 -11.16 1.13
CA GLU A 102 23.67 -10.88 2.58
C GLU A 102 22.89 -9.59 2.93
N ASP A 103 21.70 -9.42 2.33
CA ASP A 103 20.84 -8.23 2.43
C ASP A 103 21.50 -6.93 1.94
N ARG A 104 22.51 -7.04 1.08
CA ARG A 104 23.08 -5.85 0.42
C ARG A 104 22.18 -5.32 -0.70
N TRP A 105 21.35 -6.18 -1.25
CA TRP A 105 20.42 -5.84 -2.31
C TRP A 105 19.01 -6.28 -1.93
N ARG A 106 18.05 -5.44 -2.21
CA ARG A 106 16.62 -5.72 -2.06
C ARG A 106 15.90 -5.43 -3.37
N TYR A 107 15.18 -6.43 -3.86
CA TYR A 107 14.26 -6.25 -4.98
C TYR A 107 12.83 -6.30 -4.45
N ARG A 108 12.00 -5.39 -4.93
CA ARG A 108 10.56 -5.37 -4.70
C ARG A 108 9.88 -5.01 -6.00
N GLY A 109 8.97 -5.85 -6.45
CA GLY A 109 8.29 -5.60 -7.69
C GLY A 109 6.95 -6.29 -7.76
N GLY A 110 6.09 -5.73 -8.60
CA GLY A 110 4.79 -6.29 -8.89
C GLY A 110 4.26 -5.80 -10.22
N LEU A 111 3.35 -6.59 -10.76
CA LEU A 111 2.57 -6.25 -11.93
C LEU A 111 1.12 -6.71 -11.72
N GLY A 112 0.18 -6.04 -12.33
CA GLY A 112 -1.22 -6.39 -12.25
C GLY A 112 -2.02 -5.92 -13.46
N ARG A 113 -3.07 -6.67 -13.74
CA ARG A 113 -4.17 -6.28 -14.62
C ARG A 113 -5.32 -5.83 -13.77
N THR A 114 -5.90 -4.69 -14.07
CA THR A 114 -6.98 -4.13 -13.28
C THR A 114 -8.10 -3.59 -14.16
N ASP A 115 -9.32 -3.75 -13.68
CA ASP A 115 -10.52 -3.05 -14.14
C ASP A 115 -11.16 -2.45 -12.88
N ILE A 116 -10.80 -1.21 -12.57
CA ILE A 116 -11.20 -0.53 -11.33
C ILE A 116 -12.30 0.48 -11.63
N HIS A 117 -13.40 0.37 -10.90
CA HIS A 117 -14.52 1.32 -10.95
C HIS A 117 -14.44 2.23 -9.72
N LEU A 118 -14.28 3.53 -9.95
CA LEU A 118 -14.12 4.54 -8.91
C LEU A 118 -15.10 5.68 -9.08
N GLN A 119 -15.22 6.50 -8.03
CA GLN A 119 -15.96 7.76 -8.05
C GLN A 119 -14.98 8.94 -8.01
N PHE A 120 -15.10 9.84 -8.97
CA PHE A 120 -14.34 11.08 -9.00
C PHE A 120 -15.15 12.22 -8.37
N TYR A 121 -14.62 12.81 -7.32
CA TYR A 121 -15.28 13.88 -6.54
C TYR A 121 -14.84 15.30 -6.95
N GLY A 122 -14.09 15.42 -8.04
CA GLY A 122 -13.45 16.66 -8.46
C GLY A 122 -12.14 16.93 -7.73
N ILE A 123 -11.32 17.78 -8.33
CA ILE A 123 -10.05 18.20 -7.74
C ILE A 123 -10.35 19.30 -6.71
N GLY A 124 -9.76 19.17 -5.50
CA GLY A 124 -10.04 20.09 -4.40
C GLY A 124 -11.47 20.05 -3.86
N GLY A 125 -12.23 19.00 -4.17
CA GLY A 125 -13.65 18.90 -3.79
C GLY A 125 -14.57 19.83 -4.60
N SER A 126 -14.16 20.25 -5.79
CA SER A 126 -14.85 21.22 -6.64
C SER A 126 -16.27 20.81 -7.08
N LEU A 127 -16.63 19.52 -6.96
CA LEU A 127 -17.97 19.02 -7.26
C LEU A 127 -18.95 19.08 -6.08
N GLY A 128 -18.65 19.86 -5.02
CA GLY A 128 -19.61 20.12 -3.95
C GLY A 128 -19.52 19.20 -2.74
N GLY A 129 -18.34 18.63 -2.51
CA GLY A 129 -18.00 18.13 -1.16
C GLY A 129 -18.75 16.89 -0.68
N GLY A 130 -19.15 15.96 -1.54
CA GLY A 130 -19.56 14.65 -1.08
C GLY A 130 -20.81 14.02 -1.67
N GLU A 131 -21.71 14.79 -2.27
CA GLU A 131 -22.94 14.24 -2.91
C GLU A 131 -22.83 14.13 -4.43
N HIS A 132 -21.89 14.82 -5.05
CA HIS A 132 -21.71 14.80 -6.49
C HIS A 132 -20.39 14.14 -6.88
N SER A 133 -20.48 12.97 -7.47
CA SER A 133 -19.34 12.23 -8.02
C SER A 133 -19.65 11.79 -9.44
N ILE A 134 -18.58 11.54 -10.20
CA ILE A 134 -18.66 10.98 -11.55
C ILE A 134 -18.00 9.62 -11.49
N GLY A 135 -18.75 8.57 -11.88
CA GLY A 135 -18.18 7.22 -12.02
C GLY A 135 -17.18 7.19 -13.16
N TYR A 136 -16.04 6.55 -12.94
CA TYR A 136 -15.08 6.25 -13.98
C TYR A 136 -14.48 4.87 -13.79
N ALA A 137 -14.07 4.25 -14.88
CA ALA A 137 -13.38 2.97 -14.89
C ALA A 137 -11.97 3.15 -15.40
N LEU A 138 -11.03 2.41 -14.81
CA LEU A 138 -9.64 2.29 -15.24
C LEU A 138 -9.36 0.82 -15.56
N ASP A 139 -9.24 0.50 -16.84
CA ASP A 139 -8.88 -0.84 -17.31
C ASP A 139 -7.47 -0.83 -17.87
N GLY A 140 -6.63 -1.76 -17.44
CA GLY A 140 -5.30 -1.87 -18.01
C GLY A 140 -4.28 -2.55 -17.12
N TRP A 141 -3.02 -2.24 -17.38
CA TRP A 141 -1.86 -2.82 -16.71
C TRP A 141 -1.16 -1.82 -15.81
N ALA A 142 -0.70 -2.29 -14.67
CA ALA A 142 0.14 -1.55 -13.75
C ALA A 142 1.37 -2.38 -13.39
N SER A 143 2.54 -1.76 -13.34
CA SER A 143 3.77 -2.38 -12.86
C SER A 143 4.59 -1.38 -12.05
N ASN A 144 5.21 -1.88 -10.98
CA ASN A 144 6.17 -1.12 -10.19
C ASN A 144 7.34 -2.03 -9.84
N GLN A 145 8.56 -1.60 -10.19
CA GLN A 145 9.77 -2.37 -9.97
C GLN A 145 10.78 -1.52 -9.22
N GLN A 146 11.40 -2.06 -8.17
CA GLN A 146 12.36 -1.37 -7.33
C GLN A 146 13.56 -2.27 -7.07
N LEU A 147 14.76 -1.71 -7.21
CA LEU A 147 16.01 -2.36 -6.82
C LEU A 147 16.77 -1.42 -5.91
N LEU A 148 17.03 -1.85 -4.69
CA LEU A 148 17.73 -1.07 -3.67
C LEU A 148 19.04 -1.74 -3.30
N ARG A 149 20.05 -0.91 -3.01
CA ARG A 149 21.34 -1.33 -2.50
C ARG A 149 21.58 -0.69 -1.14
N ARG A 150 22.07 -1.47 -0.19
CA ARG A 150 22.47 -0.99 1.14
C ARG A 150 23.66 -0.06 1.04
N ILE A 151 23.66 1.00 1.80
CA ILE A 151 24.76 1.97 1.90
C ILE A 151 25.68 1.54 3.05
N GLY A 152 26.82 0.93 2.68
CA GLY A 152 27.73 0.36 3.68
C GLY A 152 27.03 -0.70 4.53
N ASP A 153 27.30 -0.68 5.83
CA ASP A 153 26.68 -1.58 6.83
C ASP A 153 25.56 -0.86 7.62
N SER A 154 25.04 0.24 7.09
CA SER A 154 23.98 1.02 7.71
C SER A 154 22.59 0.47 7.42
N ASP A 155 21.58 0.98 8.12
CA ASP A 155 20.16 0.69 7.87
C ASP A 155 19.57 1.58 6.76
N ASN A 156 20.41 2.02 5.82
CA ASN A 156 20.00 2.88 4.71
C ASN A 156 20.19 2.18 3.36
N TRP A 157 19.24 2.37 2.47
CA TRP A 157 19.26 1.85 1.11
C TRP A 157 19.04 2.99 0.11
N LEU A 158 19.80 2.95 -0.98
CA LEU A 158 19.57 3.79 -2.15
C LEU A 158 19.15 2.88 -3.30
N GLY A 159 18.14 3.28 -4.05
CA GLY A 159 17.62 2.45 -5.11
C GLY A 159 17.06 3.20 -6.29
N VAL A 160 16.74 2.42 -7.31
CA VAL A 160 16.06 2.87 -8.51
C VAL A 160 14.65 2.28 -8.57
N ARG A 161 13.77 3.01 -9.24
CA ARG A 161 12.37 2.62 -9.43
C ARG A 161 11.98 2.78 -10.89
N TRP A 162 11.23 1.80 -11.40
CA TRP A 162 10.46 1.94 -12.63
C TRP A 162 8.99 1.74 -12.32
N SER A 163 8.18 2.70 -12.77
CA SER A 163 6.72 2.67 -12.63
C SER A 163 6.09 2.73 -14.01
N TYR A 164 5.20 1.81 -14.29
CA TYR A 164 4.50 1.72 -15.56
C TYR A 164 3.01 1.55 -15.32
N LEU A 165 2.22 2.38 -16.00
CA LEU A 165 0.78 2.32 -16.05
C LEU A 165 0.35 2.46 -17.51
N ASP A 166 -0.50 1.57 -17.97
CA ASP A 166 -1.14 1.63 -19.28
C ASP A 166 -2.62 1.37 -19.06
N LEU A 167 -3.36 2.45 -18.89
CA LEU A 167 -4.74 2.43 -18.44
C LEU A 167 -5.62 3.16 -19.43
N ASP A 168 -6.68 2.49 -19.85
CA ASP A 168 -7.82 3.10 -20.53
C ASP A 168 -8.76 3.68 -19.46
N SER A 169 -8.96 4.98 -19.50
CA SER A 169 -9.91 5.68 -18.62
C SER A 169 -11.21 5.94 -19.34
N LYS A 170 -12.31 5.43 -18.80
CA LYS A 170 -13.67 5.65 -19.31
C LYS A 170 -14.49 6.36 -18.24
N ALA A 171 -14.93 7.58 -18.52
CA ALA A 171 -15.86 8.29 -17.64
C ALA A 171 -17.30 7.93 -17.99
N ASN A 172 -18.09 7.53 -17.01
CA ASN A 172 -19.53 7.35 -17.20
C ASN A 172 -20.24 8.70 -17.05
N LEU A 173 -20.38 9.41 -18.17
CA LEU A 173 -21.05 10.72 -18.24
C LEU A 173 -22.56 10.60 -18.48
N ALA A 174 -23.11 9.37 -18.56
CA ALA A 174 -24.52 9.16 -18.88
C ALA A 174 -25.48 9.86 -17.89
N ASP A 175 -25.08 10.00 -16.63
CA ASP A 175 -25.88 10.60 -15.58
C ASP A 175 -25.78 12.14 -15.49
N LYS A 176 -24.80 12.77 -16.16
CA LYS A 176 -24.58 14.22 -16.09
C LYS A 176 -24.02 14.81 -17.40
N PRO A 177 -24.85 14.95 -18.44
CA PRO A 177 -24.40 15.44 -19.74
C PRO A 177 -23.87 16.89 -19.74
N ASN A 178 -24.11 17.67 -18.69
CA ASN A 178 -23.73 19.08 -18.58
C ASN A 178 -22.56 19.38 -17.64
N ALA A 179 -21.77 18.39 -17.24
CA ALA A 179 -20.69 18.60 -16.28
C ALA A 179 -19.48 19.38 -16.83
N GLY A 180 -19.48 19.79 -18.09
CA GLY A 180 -18.39 20.58 -18.71
C GLY A 180 -17.05 19.84 -18.79
N LEU A 181 -17.04 18.56 -18.43
CA LEU A 181 -15.87 17.71 -18.51
C LEU A 181 -15.79 17.17 -19.94
N ARG A 182 -14.66 17.34 -20.59
CA ARG A 182 -14.37 16.60 -21.82
C ARG A 182 -14.43 15.11 -21.50
N PRO A 183 -14.98 14.28 -22.42
CA PRO A 183 -14.90 12.83 -22.25
C PRO A 183 -13.42 12.47 -22.02
N VAL A 184 -13.13 11.86 -20.88
CA VAL A 184 -11.78 11.38 -20.56
C VAL A 184 -11.66 9.96 -21.13
N ASP A 185 -12.09 9.77 -22.38
CA ASP A 185 -11.76 8.59 -23.16
C ASP A 185 -10.36 8.80 -23.73
N SER A 186 -9.35 8.48 -22.94
CA SER A 186 -7.98 8.50 -23.42
C SER A 186 -7.21 7.34 -22.83
N ALA A 187 -6.68 6.51 -23.73
CA ALA A 187 -5.60 5.61 -23.37
C ALA A 187 -4.44 6.47 -22.83
N GLN A 188 -4.15 6.35 -21.57
CA GLN A 188 -3.08 7.11 -20.96
C GLN A 188 -2.03 6.16 -20.40
N ARG A 189 -0.85 6.28 -21.00
CA ARG A 189 0.33 5.58 -20.53
C ARG A 189 1.19 6.49 -19.68
N ALA A 190 1.60 6.01 -18.52
CA ALA A 190 2.57 6.67 -17.67
C ALA A 190 3.74 5.73 -17.42
N SER A 191 4.91 6.08 -17.94
CA SER A 191 6.15 5.34 -17.71
C SER A 191 7.16 6.28 -17.08
N GLY A 192 7.67 5.93 -15.90
CA GLY A 192 8.55 6.79 -15.13
C GLY A 192 9.70 6.04 -14.49
N LEU A 193 10.85 6.70 -14.47
CA LEU A 193 12.04 6.27 -13.76
C LEU A 193 12.26 7.16 -12.54
N GLY A 194 12.70 6.56 -11.45
CA GLY A 194 12.86 7.26 -10.19
C GLY A 194 14.00 6.75 -9.33
N ALA A 195 14.24 7.51 -8.26
CA ALA A 195 15.17 7.15 -7.20
C ALA A 195 14.42 7.00 -5.88
N ILE A 196 14.95 6.16 -5.00
CA ILE A 196 14.45 5.89 -3.68
C ILE A 196 15.61 5.94 -2.69
N LEU A 197 15.44 6.70 -1.62
CA LEU A 197 16.27 6.62 -0.42
C LEU A 197 15.40 6.06 0.71
N GLU A 198 15.85 5.00 1.35
CA GLU A 198 15.09 4.32 2.40
C GLU A 198 15.95 4.10 3.65
N HIS A 199 15.33 4.22 4.80
CA HIS A 199 15.89 3.84 6.11
C HIS A 199 14.94 2.85 6.78
N ASP A 200 15.47 1.81 7.42
CA ASP A 200 14.67 0.85 8.19
C ASP A 200 15.45 0.27 9.37
N SER A 201 15.21 0.82 10.56
CA SER A 201 15.77 0.38 11.84
C SER A 201 14.75 -0.30 12.75
N ARG A 202 13.61 -0.72 12.20
CA ARG A 202 12.57 -1.40 12.97
C ARG A 202 13.08 -2.77 13.46
N ASP A 203 12.61 -3.16 14.64
CA ASP A 203 12.86 -4.49 15.21
C ASP A 203 12.18 -5.62 14.40
N SER A 204 11.01 -5.34 13.80
CA SER A 204 10.27 -6.26 12.94
C SER A 204 9.70 -5.53 11.75
N ILE A 205 9.64 -6.21 10.60
CA ILE A 205 9.00 -5.67 9.40
C ILE A 205 7.47 -5.86 9.40
N PHE A 206 6.97 -6.86 10.14
CA PHE A 206 5.55 -7.21 10.18
C PHE A 206 4.81 -6.57 11.35
N THR A 207 5.37 -6.71 12.56
CA THR A 207 4.79 -6.22 13.81
C THR A 207 5.79 -5.39 14.59
N PRO A 208 6.22 -4.23 14.06
CA PRO A 208 7.23 -3.43 14.71
C PRO A 208 6.73 -2.88 16.05
N SER A 209 7.58 -2.97 17.07
CA SER A 209 7.34 -2.40 18.39
C SER A 209 8.29 -1.24 18.70
N ARG A 210 9.43 -1.20 18.02
CA ARG A 210 10.50 -0.21 18.24
C ARG A 210 11.22 0.14 16.94
N GLY A 211 11.80 1.36 16.89
CA GLY A 211 12.56 1.85 15.75
C GLY A 211 11.70 2.64 14.78
N TRP A 212 12.24 2.91 13.61
CA TRP A 212 11.51 3.67 12.60
C TRP A 212 11.90 3.24 11.18
N SER A 213 11.02 3.50 10.24
CA SER A 213 11.33 3.38 8.81
C SER A 213 10.89 4.63 8.08
N GLY A 214 11.65 5.00 7.06
CA GLY A 214 11.35 6.16 6.23
C GLY A 214 11.76 5.93 4.80
N ALA A 215 11.06 6.59 3.87
CA ALA A 215 11.43 6.58 2.47
C ALA A 215 11.19 7.95 1.83
N LEU A 216 12.12 8.36 0.99
CA LEU A 216 11.98 9.47 0.07
C LEU A 216 12.03 8.93 -1.35
N GLU A 217 11.02 9.23 -2.14
CA GLU A 217 10.86 8.72 -3.49
C GLU A 217 10.63 9.89 -4.46
N GLY A 218 11.31 9.87 -5.61
CA GLY A 218 11.06 10.79 -6.71
C GLY A 218 10.99 10.01 -8.02
N THR A 219 9.92 10.19 -8.80
CA THR A 219 9.72 9.52 -10.09
C THR A 219 9.42 10.56 -11.16
N PHE A 220 10.13 10.47 -12.28
CA PHE A 220 10.02 11.35 -13.42
C PHE A 220 9.39 10.58 -14.57
N TYR A 221 8.31 11.09 -15.10
CA TYR A 221 7.56 10.54 -16.23
C TYR A 221 7.81 11.39 -17.45
N ASP A 222 8.23 10.76 -18.55
CA ASP A 222 8.62 11.47 -19.77
C ASP A 222 8.22 10.66 -21.01
N PRO A 223 7.79 11.31 -22.09
CA PRO A 223 7.54 10.66 -23.39
C PRO A 223 8.72 9.84 -23.92
N ALA A 224 9.95 10.23 -23.62
CA ALA A 224 11.14 9.46 -24.01
C ALA A 224 11.17 8.04 -23.41
N TRP A 225 10.43 7.80 -22.32
CA TRP A 225 10.28 6.50 -21.65
C TRP A 225 8.92 5.85 -21.87
N GLY A 226 8.11 6.44 -22.77
CA GLY A 226 6.79 5.92 -23.15
C GLY A 226 5.62 6.50 -22.32
N SER A 227 5.82 7.58 -21.56
CA SER A 227 4.73 8.30 -20.92
C SER A 227 3.97 9.16 -21.93
N ALA A 228 2.64 9.29 -21.78
CA ALA A 228 1.84 10.16 -22.64
C ALA A 228 2.05 11.65 -22.31
N THR A 229 2.34 11.96 -21.06
CA THR A 229 2.57 13.33 -20.58
C THR A 229 3.86 13.41 -19.76
N ARG A 230 4.35 14.63 -19.56
CA ARG A 230 5.53 14.90 -18.73
C ARG A 230 5.12 15.41 -17.37
N PHE A 231 5.47 14.66 -16.32
CA PHE A 231 5.20 15.04 -14.94
C PHE A 231 6.16 14.37 -13.96
N GLN A 232 6.07 14.77 -12.72
CA GLN A 232 6.92 14.30 -11.63
C GLN A 232 6.06 13.95 -10.43
N SER A 233 6.42 12.88 -9.72
CA SER A 233 5.77 12.45 -8.50
C SER A 233 6.82 12.30 -7.39
N TYR A 234 6.55 12.90 -6.25
CA TYR A 234 7.40 12.83 -5.07
C TYR A 234 6.61 12.31 -3.89
N ARG A 235 7.24 11.48 -3.08
CA ARG A 235 6.66 10.98 -1.83
C ARG A 235 7.72 10.92 -0.74
N GLY A 236 7.38 11.43 0.44
CA GLY A 236 8.12 11.23 1.66
C GLY A 236 7.23 10.57 2.68
N ARG A 237 7.70 9.49 3.32
CA ARG A 237 6.94 8.81 4.39
C ARG A 237 7.85 8.37 5.51
N VAL A 238 7.32 8.43 6.74
CA VAL A 238 7.99 7.96 7.95
C VAL A 238 6.98 7.22 8.81
N PHE A 239 7.41 6.10 9.37
CA PHE A 239 6.72 5.35 10.41
C PHE A 239 7.68 5.22 11.59
N ALA A 240 7.23 5.54 12.79
CA ALA A 240 8.02 5.41 14.01
C ALA A 240 7.24 4.61 15.06
N TYR A 241 7.95 3.82 15.85
CA TYR A 241 7.40 2.92 16.84
C TYR A 241 8.16 3.07 18.15
N TRP A 242 7.42 3.24 19.23
CA TRP A 242 7.97 3.41 20.56
C TRP A 242 7.21 2.56 21.56
N PRO A 243 7.88 1.61 22.23
CA PRO A 243 7.30 0.82 23.32
C PRO A 243 7.22 1.71 24.56
N ALA A 244 6.03 2.27 24.82
CA ALA A 244 5.78 3.14 25.98
C ALA A 244 5.75 2.32 27.28
N THR A 245 5.23 1.09 27.21
CA THR A 245 5.28 0.06 28.25
C THR A 245 5.49 -1.31 27.62
N PRO A 246 5.72 -2.40 28.35
CA PRO A 246 5.79 -3.75 27.80
C PRO A 246 4.55 -4.12 26.94
N ASP A 247 3.38 -3.62 27.32
CA ASP A 247 2.11 -3.95 26.67
C ASP A 247 1.58 -2.85 25.75
N LEU A 248 2.21 -1.66 25.72
CA LEU A 248 1.74 -0.52 24.95
C LEU A 248 2.80 -0.01 23.98
N VAL A 249 2.50 -0.08 22.69
CA VAL A 249 3.29 0.54 21.63
C VAL A 249 2.56 1.77 21.09
N VAL A 250 3.26 2.88 21.03
CA VAL A 250 2.82 4.10 20.34
C VAL A 250 3.47 4.10 18.96
N ALA A 251 2.65 4.19 17.92
CA ALA A 251 3.12 4.32 16.55
C ALA A 251 2.71 5.66 15.94
N GLY A 252 3.58 6.22 15.11
CA GLY A 252 3.31 7.45 14.37
C GLY A 252 3.59 7.28 12.89
N ARG A 253 2.78 7.93 12.06
CA ARG A 253 2.94 7.98 10.60
C ARG A 253 2.89 9.41 10.12
N VAL A 254 3.82 9.75 9.22
CA VAL A 254 3.77 10.97 8.40
C VAL A 254 3.92 10.56 6.94
N ASP A 255 3.06 11.04 6.06
CA ASP A 255 3.10 10.77 4.61
C ASP A 255 2.83 12.07 3.86
N GLY A 256 3.79 12.52 3.06
CA GLY A 256 3.68 13.69 2.20
C GLY A 256 3.84 13.29 0.74
N ARG A 257 2.97 13.79 -0.13
CA ARG A 257 3.01 13.52 -1.56
C ARG A 257 2.88 14.81 -2.35
N SER A 258 3.55 14.87 -3.50
CA SER A 258 3.50 16.01 -4.40
C SER A 258 3.59 15.55 -5.85
N ALA A 259 2.76 16.13 -6.70
CA ALA A 259 2.82 15.95 -8.15
C ALA A 259 3.07 17.30 -8.83
N ARG A 260 3.83 17.29 -9.92
CA ARG A 260 4.20 18.49 -10.70
C ARG A 260 4.13 18.18 -12.20
N GLY A 261 3.71 19.16 -12.98
CA GLY A 261 3.61 19.06 -14.44
C GLY A 261 2.23 18.57 -14.88
N GLU A 262 2.18 17.89 -16.03
CA GLU A 262 0.92 17.43 -16.63
C GLU A 262 0.49 16.08 -16.06
N THR A 263 0.22 16.05 -14.75
CA THR A 263 -0.13 14.83 -14.04
C THR A 263 -1.54 14.38 -14.41
N PRO A 264 -1.73 13.13 -14.87
CA PRO A 264 -3.05 12.55 -15.04
C PRO A 264 -3.85 12.59 -13.73
N PHE A 265 -5.15 12.86 -13.80
CA PHE A 265 -6.00 13.06 -12.61
C PHE A 265 -5.97 11.84 -11.65
N TYR A 266 -5.93 10.62 -12.19
CA TYR A 266 -5.89 9.38 -11.40
C TYR A 266 -4.52 9.09 -10.77
N MET A 267 -3.49 9.87 -11.11
CA MET A 267 -2.16 9.84 -10.49
C MET A 267 -1.93 11.01 -9.53
N LEU A 268 -2.88 11.91 -9.40
CA LEU A 268 -2.77 12.98 -8.40
C LEU A 268 -2.73 12.40 -6.99
N PRO A 269 -1.90 12.96 -6.10
CA PRO A 269 -1.94 12.63 -4.69
C PRO A 269 -3.34 12.75 -4.08
N PHE A 270 -3.67 11.86 -3.18
CA PHE A 270 -4.90 11.94 -2.39
C PHE A 270 -4.59 11.73 -0.90
N ILE A 271 -5.51 12.19 -0.05
CA ILE A 271 -5.44 11.95 1.40
C ILE A 271 -5.67 10.45 1.64
N ASP A 272 -4.60 9.75 2.00
CA ASP A 272 -4.58 8.32 2.31
C ASP A 272 -4.62 8.16 3.84
N LEU A 273 -5.82 8.19 4.40
CA LEU A 273 -6.08 8.15 5.85
C LEU A 273 -7.15 7.11 6.15
N ARG A 274 -6.98 6.34 7.20
CA ARG A 274 -7.99 5.35 7.64
C ARG A 274 -9.34 6.04 7.86
N GLY A 275 -10.43 5.40 7.40
CA GLY A 275 -11.79 5.98 7.49
C GLY A 275 -12.13 7.02 6.42
N VAL A 276 -11.19 7.43 5.59
CA VAL A 276 -11.41 8.33 4.46
C VAL A 276 -11.39 7.54 3.15
N ARG A 277 -12.43 7.68 2.33
CA ARG A 277 -12.49 7.00 1.02
C ARG A 277 -11.29 7.37 0.17
N ALA A 278 -10.69 6.38 -0.49
CA ALA A 278 -9.61 6.61 -1.44
C ALA A 278 -10.03 7.59 -2.55
N ALA A 279 -9.09 8.42 -2.99
CA ALA A 279 -9.29 9.43 -4.03
C ALA A 279 -10.38 10.51 -3.75
N ARG A 280 -10.95 10.58 -2.54
CA ARG A 280 -11.98 11.58 -2.20
C ARG A 280 -11.44 13.00 -2.20
N TYR A 281 -10.23 13.19 -1.68
CA TYR A 281 -9.56 14.50 -1.58
C TYR A 281 -8.25 14.44 -2.35
N GLN A 282 -8.30 14.75 -3.63
CA GLN A 282 -7.15 14.75 -4.54
C GLN A 282 -6.68 16.17 -4.82
N GLU A 283 -5.36 16.39 -4.80
CA GLU A 283 -4.72 17.63 -5.18
C GLU A 283 -3.24 17.39 -5.57
N GLU A 284 -2.57 18.43 -6.05
CA GLU A 284 -1.15 18.36 -6.38
C GLU A 284 -0.26 18.00 -5.18
N ASN A 285 -0.69 18.36 -3.98
CA ASN A 285 0.03 18.06 -2.75
C ASN A 285 -0.91 17.50 -1.70
N THR A 286 -0.43 16.53 -0.93
CA THR A 286 -1.11 16.02 0.25
C THR A 286 -0.13 15.80 1.39
N ALA A 287 -0.61 15.95 2.61
CA ALA A 287 0.10 15.55 3.81
C ALA A 287 -0.87 14.88 4.76
N VAL A 288 -0.39 13.82 5.42
CA VAL A 288 -1.13 13.02 6.40
C VAL A 288 -0.25 12.83 7.63
N VAL A 289 -0.83 12.95 8.79
CA VAL A 289 -0.25 12.54 10.07
C VAL A 289 -1.24 11.62 10.77
N GLU A 290 -0.73 10.56 11.38
CA GLU A 290 -1.54 9.58 12.10
C GLU A 290 -0.77 9.06 13.30
N THR A 291 -1.46 8.87 14.43
CA THR A 291 -0.93 8.25 15.63
C THR A 291 -1.79 7.03 15.95
N GLU A 292 -1.16 5.95 16.35
CA GLU A 292 -1.78 4.69 16.69
C GLU A 292 -1.28 4.22 18.05
N LEU A 293 -2.20 3.75 18.89
CA LEU A 293 -1.92 3.08 20.15
C LEU A 293 -2.26 1.61 19.98
N ARG A 294 -1.31 0.73 20.24
CA ARG A 294 -1.49 -0.74 20.25
C ARG A 294 -1.28 -1.23 21.66
N TYR A 295 -2.34 -1.74 22.26
CA TYR A 295 -2.32 -2.27 23.63
C TYR A 295 -2.57 -3.77 23.63
N ASN A 296 -1.62 -4.55 24.14
CA ASN A 296 -1.77 -5.99 24.33
C ASN A 296 -2.58 -6.25 25.59
N VAL A 297 -3.86 -6.61 25.43
CA VAL A 297 -4.76 -6.92 26.56
C VAL A 297 -4.44 -8.28 27.15
N THR A 298 -4.09 -9.24 26.27
CA THR A 298 -3.64 -10.59 26.62
C THR A 298 -2.58 -11.01 25.59
N PRO A 299 -1.88 -12.12 25.75
CA PRO A 299 -0.94 -12.62 24.75
C PRO A 299 -1.53 -12.80 23.33
N ARG A 300 -2.86 -12.98 23.24
CA ARG A 300 -3.57 -13.22 21.97
C ARG A 300 -4.49 -12.09 21.51
N TRP A 301 -4.85 -11.18 22.39
CA TRP A 301 -5.80 -10.11 22.09
C TRP A 301 -5.17 -8.75 22.31
N GLY A 302 -5.21 -7.93 21.30
CA GLY A 302 -4.79 -6.54 21.37
C GLY A 302 -5.92 -5.60 20.97
N ALA A 303 -5.89 -4.40 21.52
CA ALA A 303 -6.74 -3.29 21.15
C ALA A 303 -5.91 -2.26 20.39
N ILE A 304 -6.49 -1.67 19.34
CA ILE A 304 -5.85 -0.62 18.54
C ILE A 304 -6.78 0.58 18.54
N ALA A 305 -6.24 1.74 18.91
CA ALA A 305 -6.88 3.02 18.73
C ALA A 305 -6.00 3.92 17.86
N PHE A 306 -6.60 4.73 17.00
CA PHE A 306 -5.84 5.64 16.16
C PHE A 306 -6.56 6.97 15.98
N ILE A 307 -5.79 8.00 15.68
CA ILE A 307 -6.27 9.32 15.31
C ILE A 307 -5.38 9.86 14.19
N GLY A 308 -5.98 10.52 13.22
CA GLY A 308 -5.23 11.08 12.10
C GLY A 308 -5.86 12.32 11.51
N ALA A 309 -5.03 13.10 10.85
CA ALA A 309 -5.43 14.27 10.10
C ALA A 309 -4.71 14.32 8.75
N GLY A 310 -5.42 14.80 7.72
CA GLY A 310 -4.88 14.96 6.39
C GLY A 310 -5.26 16.29 5.77
N ARG A 311 -4.39 16.81 4.91
CA ARG A 311 -4.63 18.02 4.13
C ARG A 311 -4.22 17.83 2.69
N ALA A 312 -5.04 18.32 1.77
CA ALA A 312 -4.75 18.39 0.34
C ALA A 312 -4.73 19.88 -0.09
N TRP A 313 -3.79 20.26 -0.95
CA TRP A 313 -3.69 21.62 -1.47
C TRP A 313 -2.94 21.64 -2.81
N GLY A 314 -3.26 22.61 -3.65
CA GLY A 314 -2.63 22.83 -4.95
C GLY A 314 -3.22 24.01 -5.67
N ALA A 315 -2.65 24.30 -6.83
CA ALA A 315 -3.18 25.24 -7.81
C ALA A 315 -3.52 24.45 -9.08
N SER A 316 -4.32 23.37 -8.96
CA SER A 316 -4.58 22.52 -10.11
C SER A 316 -5.19 23.33 -11.24
N ARG A 317 -4.75 23.11 -12.47
CA ARG A 317 -5.28 23.77 -13.68
C ARG A 317 -6.78 23.59 -13.88
N ALA A 318 -7.40 22.62 -13.23
CA ALA A 318 -8.85 22.47 -13.18
C ALA A 318 -9.53 23.59 -12.37
N SER A 319 -8.83 24.28 -11.47
CA SER A 319 -9.32 25.50 -10.80
C SER A 319 -9.19 26.75 -11.66
N ALA A 320 -8.54 26.70 -12.82
CA ALA A 320 -8.51 27.81 -13.78
C ALA A 320 -9.89 28.10 -14.41
N MET A 321 -10.90 27.24 -14.18
CA MET A 321 -12.31 27.51 -14.47
C MET A 321 -13.07 28.19 -13.32
N ARG A 322 -12.46 28.38 -12.17
CA ARG A 322 -12.98 29.19 -11.04
C ARG A 322 -11.90 30.13 -10.53
N SER A 323 -12.32 31.32 -10.08
CA SER A 323 -11.48 32.35 -9.46
C SER A 323 -10.44 31.78 -8.47
N PRO A 324 -9.29 32.47 -8.23
CA PRO A 324 -8.09 31.97 -7.56
C PRO A 324 -8.26 31.81 -6.04
N SER A 325 -9.22 31.00 -5.61
CA SER A 325 -9.29 30.52 -4.23
C SER A 325 -8.58 29.18 -4.18
N SER A 326 -7.45 29.11 -3.50
CA SER A 326 -6.71 27.88 -3.23
C SER A 326 -7.67 26.83 -2.67
N ALA A 327 -7.97 25.79 -3.44
CA ALA A 327 -8.76 24.67 -2.95
C ALA A 327 -7.99 23.97 -1.82
N ARG A 328 -8.62 23.86 -0.66
CA ARG A 328 -8.07 23.20 0.52
C ARG A 328 -9.11 22.19 1.02
N ALA A 329 -8.69 20.96 1.19
CA ALA A 329 -9.51 19.95 1.84
C ALA A 329 -8.76 19.39 3.05
N SER A 330 -9.48 19.09 4.12
CA SER A 330 -8.94 18.45 5.32
C SER A 330 -9.81 17.28 5.71
N ALA A 331 -9.21 16.21 6.21
CA ALA A 331 -9.90 15.04 6.69
C ALA A 331 -9.35 14.64 8.05
N PHE A 332 -10.23 14.16 8.93
CA PHE A 332 -9.91 13.62 10.23
C PHE A 332 -10.50 12.22 10.34
N ALA A 333 -9.78 11.33 11.04
CA ALA A 333 -10.24 9.99 11.36
C ALA A 333 -9.90 9.66 12.82
N ILE A 334 -10.82 8.97 13.50
CA ILE A 334 -10.71 8.53 14.90
C ILE A 334 -10.98 7.04 14.93
#